data_9d3ccf426dbbd526b7c3c58eb4c854b0
#
_entry.id   9d3ccf426dbbd526b7c3c58eb4c854b0
#
_cell.length_a   1.000
_cell.length_b   1.000
_cell.length_c   1.000
_cell.angle_alpha   90.00
_cell.angle_beta   90.00
_cell.angle_gamma   90.00
#
_symmetry.space_group_name_H-M   'P 1'
#
loop_
_entity.id
_entity.type
_entity.pdbx_description
1 polymer ?
#
loop_
_entity_poly.entity_id
_entity_poly.type
_entity_poly.pdbx_seq_one_letter_code
_entity_poly.pdbx_strand_id
1 'polypeptide(L)'
;MIERGVMMELKVFSKPVVFTDFDGVLNAFPDDKLLRRSGVNKVMTWAKPDSPYAKMYNPEKAFHLDGNEKAHTPVGSWRIHWSSELSDAMYALAVDGIVELWWLSTWQPYCSQILDPMLGWDPMLVDVVTWYDPVTKWGRETGKWQTIQRRVRIECEENEPAPIVWIDDDECFEQRAQLLEELQPKAPVLMVRPDYRIGISRRQWKLIDTFVHHPEQFDTVTFDMEPTCRIYDIHHGF
;
A
#
# COMPACT_ATOMS: atom_id res chain seq x y z
N MET A 1 -19.28 -15.06 47.00
CA MET A 1 -18.74 -15.29 45.65
C MET A 1 -18.34 -13.93 45.12
N ILE A 2 -17.04 -13.65 45.03
CA ILE A 2 -16.52 -12.41 44.50
C ILE A 2 -16.23 -12.70 43.03
N GLU A 3 -17.01 -12.12 42.11
CA GLU A 3 -16.73 -12.14 40.70
C GLU A 3 -15.40 -11.41 40.47
N ARG A 4 -14.36 -12.15 40.07
CA ARG A 4 -13.16 -11.57 39.53
C ARG A 4 -13.51 -10.99 38.17
N GLY A 5 -13.76 -9.69 38.10
CA GLY A 5 -13.76 -8.96 36.85
C GLY A 5 -12.41 -9.16 36.18
N VAL A 6 -12.42 -9.78 35.01
CA VAL A 6 -11.25 -9.81 34.13
C VAL A 6 -11.03 -8.36 33.67
N MET A 7 -10.08 -7.65 34.27
CA MET A 7 -9.58 -6.41 33.71
C MET A 7 -8.94 -6.78 32.37
N MET A 8 -9.61 -6.45 31.28
CA MET A 8 -8.96 -6.43 29.97
C MET A 8 -7.84 -5.38 30.05
N GLU A 9 -6.61 -5.86 30.05
CA GLU A 9 -5.44 -5.01 29.89
C GLU A 9 -5.57 -4.32 28.53
N LEU A 10 -5.79 -3.00 28.53
CA LEU A 10 -5.80 -2.22 27.30
C LEU A 10 -4.39 -2.32 26.69
N LYS A 11 -4.28 -3.01 25.57
CA LYS A 11 -3.03 -3.03 24.80
C LYS A 11 -2.74 -1.60 24.32
N VAL A 12 -1.62 -1.06 24.74
CA VAL A 12 -1.14 0.23 24.28
C VAL A 12 -0.24 -0.05 23.08
N PHE A 13 -0.53 0.60 21.97
CA PHE A 13 0.27 0.52 20.75
C PHE A 13 0.96 1.86 20.51
N SER A 14 2.16 1.83 19.95
CA SER A 14 2.78 3.02 19.40
C SER A 14 2.13 3.40 18.06
N LYS A 15 2.61 4.46 17.45
CA LYS A 15 2.10 4.95 16.16
C LYS A 15 2.21 3.87 15.08
N PRO A 16 1.13 3.57 14.33
CA PRO A 16 1.18 2.59 13.26
C PRO A 16 2.20 2.92 12.17
N VAL A 17 2.77 1.89 11.57
CA VAL A 17 3.70 2.00 10.45
C VAL A 17 3.05 1.46 9.19
N VAL A 18 3.04 2.27 8.12
CA VAL A 18 2.50 1.90 6.82
C VAL A 18 3.65 1.70 5.85
N PHE A 19 3.83 0.47 5.37
CA PHE A 19 4.71 0.12 4.27
C PHE A 19 3.88 0.01 2.99
N THR A 20 4.17 0.84 2.00
CA THR A 20 3.46 0.84 0.73
C THR A 20 4.39 0.60 -0.46
N ASP A 21 3.99 -0.28 -1.37
CA ASP A 21 4.54 -0.25 -2.72
C ASP A 21 3.95 0.93 -3.49
N PHE A 22 4.48 1.18 -4.67
CA PHE A 22 4.00 2.22 -5.58
C PHE A 22 3.23 1.63 -6.76
N ASP A 23 3.88 0.77 -7.55
CA ASP A 23 3.28 0.11 -8.71
C ASP A 23 2.19 -0.88 -8.26
N GLY A 24 1.05 -0.88 -8.94
CA GLY A 24 -0.10 -1.68 -8.57
C GLY A 24 -0.85 -1.22 -7.31
N VAL A 25 -0.34 -0.21 -6.59
CA VAL A 25 -0.88 0.31 -5.33
C VAL A 25 -1.39 1.75 -5.49
N LEU A 26 -0.50 2.72 -5.63
CA LEU A 26 -0.83 4.11 -5.97
C LEU A 26 -0.79 4.35 -7.48
N ASN A 27 0.24 3.82 -8.16
CA ASN A 27 0.30 3.78 -9.61
C ASN A 27 -0.52 2.61 -10.14
N ALA A 28 -1.68 2.89 -10.72
CA ALA A 28 -2.53 1.87 -11.32
C ALA A 28 -2.20 1.64 -12.79
N PHE A 29 -2.51 0.44 -13.29
CA PHE A 29 -2.33 0.02 -14.70
C PHE A 29 -3.68 -0.25 -15.35
N PRO A 30 -4.50 0.79 -15.61
CA PRO A 30 -5.83 0.62 -16.14
C PRO A 30 -5.81 0.09 -17.57
N ASP A 31 -6.89 -0.61 -17.98
CA ASP A 31 -7.06 -1.04 -19.35
C ASP A 31 -7.05 0.17 -20.31
N ASP A 32 -6.24 0.10 -21.37
CA ASP A 32 -6.06 1.17 -22.35
C ASP A 32 -7.39 1.69 -22.95
N LYS A 33 -8.43 0.86 -23.00
CA LYS A 33 -9.75 1.23 -23.51
C LYS A 33 -10.46 2.27 -22.64
N LEU A 34 -10.05 2.37 -21.37
CA LEU A 34 -10.59 3.35 -20.42
C LEU A 34 -9.77 4.64 -20.38
N LEU A 35 -8.59 4.64 -20.98
CA LEU A 35 -7.74 5.81 -21.10
C LEU A 35 -8.07 6.58 -22.36
N ARG A 36 -8.67 7.76 -22.22
CA ARG A 36 -9.00 8.66 -23.32
C ARG A 36 -8.03 9.83 -23.36
N ARG A 37 -7.69 10.28 -24.56
CA ARG A 37 -6.89 11.49 -24.71
C ARG A 37 -7.71 12.71 -24.30
N SER A 38 -7.14 13.49 -23.38
CA SER A 38 -7.59 14.84 -23.03
C SER A 38 -6.40 15.77 -23.26
N GLY A 39 -6.38 16.49 -24.36
CA GLY A 39 -5.20 17.25 -24.77
C GLY A 39 -4.01 16.34 -25.07
N VAL A 40 -2.88 16.57 -24.39
CA VAL A 40 -1.63 15.76 -24.54
C VAL A 40 -1.62 14.52 -23.64
N ASN A 41 -2.53 14.44 -22.67
CA ASN A 41 -2.56 13.37 -21.66
C ASN A 41 -3.71 12.40 -21.92
N LYS A 42 -3.52 11.14 -21.49
CA LYS A 42 -4.60 10.17 -21.38
C LYS A 42 -5.18 10.27 -19.98
N VAL A 43 -6.48 10.41 -19.87
CA VAL A 43 -7.21 10.46 -18.59
C VAL A 43 -8.14 9.27 -18.50
N MET A 44 -8.22 8.64 -17.34
CA MET A 44 -9.16 7.57 -17.10
C MET A 44 -10.61 8.10 -17.21
N THR A 45 -11.48 7.29 -17.82
CA THR A 45 -12.93 7.54 -17.83
C THR A 45 -13.62 6.37 -17.15
N TRP A 46 -14.68 6.68 -16.38
CA TRP A 46 -15.50 5.63 -15.79
C TRP A 46 -16.09 4.71 -16.85
N ALA A 47 -16.14 3.42 -16.55
CA ALA A 47 -16.76 2.45 -17.44
C ALA A 47 -18.27 2.68 -17.51
N LYS A 48 -18.86 2.47 -18.71
CA LYS A 48 -20.32 2.50 -18.85
C LYS A 48 -20.95 1.31 -18.09
N PRO A 49 -22.19 1.44 -17.59
CA PRO A 49 -22.87 0.39 -16.82
C PRO A 49 -22.98 -0.97 -17.53
N ASP A 50 -23.06 -0.97 -18.85
CA ASP A 50 -23.14 -2.16 -19.70
C ASP A 50 -21.77 -2.72 -20.12
N SER A 51 -20.70 -2.05 -19.72
CA SER A 51 -19.32 -2.48 -20.02
C SER A 51 -18.89 -3.65 -19.14
N PRO A 52 -18.07 -4.59 -19.67
CA PRO A 52 -17.43 -5.61 -18.83
C PRO A 52 -16.52 -5.03 -17.72
N TYR A 53 -16.13 -3.78 -17.89
CA TYR A 53 -15.29 -3.05 -16.92
C TYR A 53 -16.10 -2.35 -15.80
N ALA A 54 -17.45 -2.31 -15.89
CA ALA A 54 -18.30 -1.55 -14.97
C ALA A 54 -18.12 -1.95 -13.49
N LYS A 55 -17.88 -3.24 -13.23
CA LYS A 55 -17.67 -3.75 -11.87
C LYS A 55 -16.36 -3.30 -11.24
N MET A 56 -15.39 -2.88 -12.03
CA MET A 56 -14.07 -2.49 -11.57
C MET A 56 -13.89 -0.97 -11.58
N TYR A 57 -14.23 -0.33 -12.70
CA TYR A 57 -13.99 1.10 -12.92
C TYR A 57 -15.27 1.90 -12.75
N ASN A 58 -15.71 2.05 -11.52
CA ASN A 58 -16.83 2.89 -11.12
C ASN A 58 -16.49 3.66 -9.83
N PRO A 59 -17.19 4.80 -9.56
CA PRO A 59 -16.86 5.69 -8.44
C PRO A 59 -17.04 5.06 -7.05
N GLU A 60 -17.86 4.02 -6.93
CA GLU A 60 -18.09 3.35 -5.64
C GLU A 60 -16.95 2.40 -5.26
N LYS A 61 -16.23 1.90 -6.28
CA LYS A 61 -15.18 0.93 -6.08
C LYS A 61 -13.78 1.51 -6.18
N ALA A 62 -13.48 2.25 -7.26
CA ALA A 62 -12.16 2.75 -7.56
C ALA A 62 -12.04 4.25 -7.28
N PHE A 63 -10.84 4.71 -7.04
CA PHE A 63 -10.49 6.12 -7.10
C PHE A 63 -10.30 6.55 -8.55
N HIS A 64 -10.62 7.81 -8.86
CA HIS A 64 -10.44 8.32 -10.20
C HIS A 64 -8.96 8.62 -10.47
N LEU A 65 -8.40 8.01 -11.53
CA LEU A 65 -7.01 8.26 -11.92
C LEU A 65 -6.95 9.57 -12.73
N ASP A 66 -6.76 10.67 -12.03
CA ASP A 66 -6.67 12.03 -12.58
C ASP A 66 -5.22 12.49 -12.79
N GLY A 67 -4.25 11.87 -12.11
CA GLY A 67 -2.83 12.05 -12.32
C GLY A 67 -2.31 11.21 -13.50
N ASN A 68 -1.49 11.81 -14.36
CA ASN A 68 -0.87 11.12 -15.49
C ASN A 68 0.43 11.82 -15.88
N GLU A 69 1.54 11.30 -15.42
CA GLU A 69 2.86 11.82 -15.74
C GLU A 69 3.81 10.73 -16.23
N LYS A 70 4.97 11.15 -16.70
CA LYS A 70 6.04 10.26 -17.13
C LYS A 70 7.24 10.44 -16.21
N ALA A 71 7.47 9.46 -15.35
CA ALA A 71 8.66 9.41 -14.52
C ALA A 71 9.88 9.04 -15.37
N HIS A 72 10.96 9.80 -15.22
CA HIS A 72 12.23 9.58 -15.89
C HIS A 72 13.30 9.24 -14.88
N THR A 73 13.92 8.07 -15.02
CA THR A 73 15.05 7.62 -14.22
C THR A 73 16.26 7.32 -15.11
N PRO A 74 17.47 7.17 -14.57
CA PRO A 74 18.64 6.74 -15.33
C PRO A 74 18.47 5.38 -16.02
N VAL A 75 17.56 4.53 -15.55
CA VAL A 75 17.34 3.18 -16.08
C VAL A 75 16.11 3.06 -16.99
N GLY A 76 15.33 4.12 -17.15
CA GLY A 76 14.18 4.10 -18.05
C GLY A 76 13.15 5.20 -17.78
N SER A 77 12.02 5.08 -18.45
CA SER A 77 10.90 6.01 -18.31
C SER A 77 9.58 5.26 -18.26
N TRP A 78 8.76 5.57 -17.28
CA TRP A 78 7.50 4.88 -17.01
C TRP A 78 6.34 5.88 -16.99
N ARG A 79 5.20 5.45 -17.53
CA ARG A 79 3.95 6.20 -17.42
C ARG A 79 3.31 5.86 -16.09
N ILE A 80 2.99 6.89 -15.32
CA ILE A 80 2.39 6.80 -14.00
C ILE A 80 0.94 7.28 -14.09
N HIS A 81 0.03 6.51 -13.51
CA HIS A 81 -1.39 6.85 -13.38
C HIS A 81 -1.80 6.72 -11.91
N TRP A 82 -2.16 7.83 -11.28
CA TRP A 82 -2.57 7.82 -9.87
C TRP A 82 -3.85 8.62 -9.66
N SER A 83 -4.44 8.45 -8.49
CA SER A 83 -5.53 9.30 -8.01
C SER A 83 -4.98 10.32 -7.02
N SER A 84 -5.20 11.60 -7.28
CA SER A 84 -4.87 12.66 -6.33
C SER A 84 -5.64 12.48 -5.02
N GLU A 85 -6.93 12.11 -5.09
CA GLU A 85 -7.78 11.85 -3.91
C GLU A 85 -7.15 10.79 -2.97
N LEU A 86 -6.70 9.65 -3.54
CA LEU A 86 -6.08 8.57 -2.75
C LEU A 86 -4.70 8.97 -2.23
N SER A 87 -3.89 9.58 -3.09
CA SER A 87 -2.54 10.04 -2.76
C SER A 87 -2.56 11.05 -1.62
N ASP A 88 -3.42 12.07 -1.71
CA ASP A 88 -3.57 13.10 -0.69
C ASP A 88 -4.09 12.51 0.62
N ALA A 89 -5.05 11.57 0.57
CA ALA A 89 -5.58 10.91 1.75
C ALA A 89 -4.52 10.06 2.47
N MET A 90 -3.68 9.34 1.72
CA MET A 90 -2.59 8.56 2.31
C MET A 90 -1.51 9.47 2.93
N TYR A 91 -1.13 10.52 2.23
CA TYR A 91 -0.13 11.47 2.72
C TYR A 91 -0.62 12.24 3.95
N ALA A 92 -1.91 12.58 4.01
CA ALA A 92 -2.50 13.25 5.17
C ALA A 92 -2.30 12.46 6.47
N LEU A 93 -2.33 11.13 6.43
CA LEU A 93 -2.05 10.29 7.62
C LEU A 93 -0.64 10.54 8.19
N ALA A 94 0.34 10.78 7.32
CA ALA A 94 1.71 11.10 7.74
C ALA A 94 1.83 12.56 8.22
N VAL A 95 1.22 13.51 7.50
CA VAL A 95 1.21 14.94 7.87
C VAL A 95 0.55 15.16 9.23
N ASP A 96 -0.56 14.47 9.48
CA ASP A 96 -1.29 14.55 10.75
C ASP A 96 -0.61 13.74 11.88
N GLY A 97 0.50 13.07 11.58
CA GLY A 97 1.28 12.29 12.55
C GLY A 97 0.59 11.02 13.03
N ILE A 98 -0.44 10.55 12.31
CA ILE A 98 -1.21 9.34 12.63
C ILE A 98 -0.38 8.08 12.34
N VAL A 99 0.43 8.10 11.27
CA VAL A 99 1.28 6.98 10.88
C VAL A 99 2.72 7.40 10.63
N GLU A 100 3.63 6.42 10.67
CA GLU A 100 4.91 6.48 9.97
C GLU A 100 4.70 5.90 8.57
N LEU A 101 4.93 6.69 7.52
CA LEU A 101 4.74 6.26 6.15
C LEU A 101 6.08 5.92 5.50
N TRP A 102 6.17 4.71 4.95
CA TRP A 102 7.39 4.17 4.37
C TRP A 102 7.14 3.64 2.96
N TRP A 103 7.95 4.06 2.02
CA TRP A 103 8.06 3.38 0.74
C TRP A 103 8.76 2.03 0.90
N LEU A 104 8.11 0.97 0.46
CA LEU A 104 8.67 -0.37 0.35
C LEU A 104 8.51 -0.83 -1.10
N SER A 105 9.18 -0.13 -2.01
CA SER A 105 9.02 -0.25 -3.45
C SER A 105 10.34 -0.51 -4.16
N THR A 106 10.29 -1.16 -5.31
CA THR A 106 11.44 -1.32 -6.20
C THR A 106 11.97 0.00 -6.77
N TRP A 107 11.19 1.08 -6.66
CA TRP A 107 11.63 2.44 -7.02
C TRP A 107 12.72 2.99 -6.10
N GLN A 108 12.77 2.56 -4.83
CA GLN A 108 13.77 2.91 -3.81
C GLN A 108 14.22 4.38 -3.81
N PRO A 109 15.48 4.74 -4.21
CA PRO A 109 15.93 6.12 -4.10
C PRO A 109 15.12 7.07 -4.99
N TYR A 110 14.47 6.56 -6.03
CA TYR A 110 13.60 7.36 -6.88
C TYR A 110 12.25 7.68 -6.24
N CYS A 111 11.87 7.00 -5.14
CA CYS A 111 10.69 7.38 -4.38
C CYS A 111 10.81 8.83 -3.92
N SER A 112 11.83 9.16 -3.12
CA SER A 112 12.04 10.53 -2.62
C SER A 112 12.48 11.53 -3.70
N GLN A 113 13.16 11.06 -4.75
CA GLN A 113 13.70 11.94 -5.80
C GLN A 113 12.68 12.30 -6.89
N ILE A 114 11.74 11.40 -7.18
CA ILE A 114 10.82 11.50 -8.32
C ILE A 114 9.37 11.36 -7.87
N LEU A 115 9.02 10.32 -7.11
CA LEU A 115 7.62 10.03 -6.79
C LEU A 115 7.06 11.03 -5.79
N ASP A 116 7.76 11.32 -4.70
CA ASP A 116 7.29 12.29 -3.72
C ASP A 116 7.05 13.67 -4.34
N PRO A 117 7.98 14.27 -5.11
CA PRO A 117 7.72 15.52 -5.81
C PRO A 117 6.57 15.45 -6.83
N MET A 118 6.42 14.32 -7.55
CA MET A 118 5.35 14.11 -8.52
C MET A 118 3.97 14.06 -7.84
N LEU A 119 3.90 13.43 -6.66
CA LEU A 119 2.68 13.32 -5.85
C LEU A 119 2.42 14.56 -4.98
N GLY A 120 3.37 15.52 -4.92
CA GLY A 120 3.29 16.69 -4.03
C GLY A 120 3.59 16.35 -2.56
N TRP A 121 4.28 15.25 -2.29
CA TRP A 121 4.67 14.82 -0.95
C TRP A 121 6.01 15.45 -0.53
N ASP A 122 6.13 15.80 0.75
CA ASP A 122 7.41 16.21 1.33
C ASP A 122 8.25 14.96 1.65
N PRO A 123 9.41 14.76 1.01
CA PRO A 123 10.25 13.58 1.26
C PRO A 123 10.84 13.52 2.67
N MET A 124 10.66 14.57 3.48
CA MET A 124 11.04 14.56 4.90
C MET A 124 9.99 13.87 5.80
N LEU A 125 8.80 13.61 5.28
CA LEU A 125 7.70 12.97 6.01
C LEU A 125 7.45 11.52 5.56
N VAL A 126 8.15 11.06 4.53
CA VAL A 126 8.00 9.71 3.98
C VAL A 126 9.36 9.06 3.88
N ASP A 127 9.55 8.00 4.64
CA ASP A 127 10.80 7.25 4.64
C ASP A 127 10.89 6.26 3.46
N VAL A 128 12.09 5.82 3.12
CA VAL A 128 12.33 4.86 2.03
C VAL A 128 13.14 3.67 2.54
N VAL A 129 12.59 2.49 2.41
CA VAL A 129 13.34 1.26 2.66
C VAL A 129 14.23 0.95 1.46
N THR A 130 15.53 0.84 1.68
CA THR A 130 16.50 0.49 0.65
C THR A 130 17.05 -0.91 0.89
N TRP A 131 16.93 -1.82 -0.08
CA TRP A 131 17.42 -3.20 0.05
C TRP A 131 18.20 -3.71 -1.17
N TYR A 132 18.17 -3.04 -2.31
CA TYR A 132 18.94 -3.42 -3.49
C TYR A 132 19.41 -2.21 -4.29
N ASP A 133 20.35 -2.42 -5.21
CA ASP A 133 20.76 -1.40 -6.17
C ASP A 133 19.84 -1.42 -7.41
N PRO A 134 19.08 -0.36 -7.69
CA PRO A 134 18.13 -0.33 -8.80
C PRO A 134 18.80 -0.36 -10.18
N VAL A 135 20.09 0.02 -10.28
CA VAL A 135 20.83 0.02 -11.54
C VAL A 135 21.33 -1.39 -11.88
N THR A 136 22.02 -2.03 -10.94
CA THR A 136 22.59 -3.36 -11.13
C THR A 136 21.61 -4.48 -10.85
N LYS A 137 20.48 -4.18 -10.20
CA LYS A 137 19.46 -5.14 -9.71
C LYS A 137 20.01 -6.14 -8.67
N TRP A 138 21.18 -5.89 -8.11
CA TRP A 138 21.75 -6.75 -7.07
C TRP A 138 20.96 -6.65 -5.77
N GLY A 139 20.59 -7.78 -5.19
CA GLY A 139 19.84 -7.89 -3.93
C GLY A 139 18.31 -7.86 -4.10
N ARG A 140 17.78 -7.83 -5.32
CA ARG A 140 16.34 -7.68 -5.58
C ARG A 140 15.49 -8.80 -4.97
N GLU A 141 16.03 -10.02 -4.90
CA GLU A 141 15.29 -11.19 -4.43
C GLU A 141 15.03 -11.21 -2.91
N THR A 142 15.68 -10.34 -2.15
CA THR A 142 15.67 -10.43 -0.68
C THR A 142 14.76 -9.41 0.00
N GLY A 143 14.13 -8.51 -0.76
CA GLY A 143 13.76 -7.21 -0.28
C GLY A 143 12.55 -7.06 0.63
N LYS A 144 11.37 -7.01 0.06
CA LYS A 144 10.17 -6.54 0.74
C LYS A 144 9.74 -7.47 1.88
N TRP A 145 9.64 -8.76 1.60
CA TRP A 145 9.24 -9.75 2.59
C TRP A 145 10.14 -9.78 3.82
N GLN A 146 11.45 -9.77 3.61
CA GLN A 146 12.41 -9.78 4.73
C GLN A 146 12.34 -8.50 5.57
N THR A 147 12.07 -7.37 4.94
CA THR A 147 11.85 -6.10 5.64
C THR A 147 10.67 -6.21 6.59
N ILE A 148 9.53 -6.70 6.12
CA ILE A 148 8.32 -6.87 6.94
C ILE A 148 8.58 -7.86 8.09
N GLN A 149 9.16 -9.04 7.79
CA GLN A 149 9.48 -10.01 8.83
C GLN A 149 10.42 -9.42 9.91
N ARG A 150 11.43 -8.67 9.50
CA ARG A 150 12.35 -8.02 10.43
C ARG A 150 11.64 -6.99 11.28
N ARG A 151 10.77 -6.16 10.69
CA ARG A 151 10.01 -5.16 11.43
C ARG A 151 9.09 -5.83 12.45
N VAL A 152 8.35 -6.86 12.08
CA VAL A 152 7.49 -7.62 13.01
C VAL A 152 8.30 -8.17 14.19
N ARG A 153 9.51 -8.73 13.95
CA ARG A 153 10.36 -9.23 15.04
C ARG A 153 10.84 -8.11 15.96
N ILE A 154 11.20 -6.95 15.43
CA ILE A 154 11.57 -5.78 16.24
C ILE A 154 10.40 -5.38 17.13
N GLU A 155 9.21 -5.26 16.57
CA GLU A 155 8.01 -4.89 17.35
C GLU A 155 7.63 -5.92 18.41
N CYS A 156 8.00 -7.20 18.23
CA CYS A 156 7.83 -8.22 19.26
C CYS A 156 8.73 -8.00 20.50
N GLU A 157 9.78 -7.22 20.39
CA GLU A 157 10.69 -6.90 21.52
C GLU A 157 10.28 -5.60 22.23
N GLU A 158 9.46 -4.76 21.59
CA GLU A 158 9.02 -3.48 22.13
C GLU A 158 7.96 -3.63 23.23
N ASN A 159 7.91 -2.65 24.14
CA ASN A 159 6.88 -2.57 25.18
C ASN A 159 5.56 -2.01 24.62
N GLU A 160 5.65 -1.06 23.70
CA GLU A 160 4.54 -0.46 22.97
C GLU A 160 4.74 -0.73 21.46
N PRO A 161 4.41 -1.95 20.99
CA PRO A 161 4.69 -2.35 19.62
C PRO A 161 3.82 -1.58 18.62
N ALA A 162 4.40 -1.23 17.47
CA ALA A 162 3.70 -0.55 16.41
C ALA A 162 2.84 -1.52 15.60
N PRO A 163 1.54 -1.21 15.39
CA PRO A 163 0.74 -1.87 14.36
C PRO A 163 1.36 -1.65 12.97
N ILE A 164 1.27 -2.65 12.09
CA ILE A 164 1.90 -2.61 10.77
C ILE A 164 0.83 -2.75 9.70
N VAL A 165 0.85 -1.87 8.70
CA VAL A 165 0.14 -2.03 7.43
C VAL A 165 1.17 -2.32 6.34
N TRP A 166 0.95 -3.38 5.56
CA TRP A 166 1.75 -3.68 4.37
C TRP A 166 0.85 -3.76 3.15
N ILE A 167 1.10 -2.90 2.17
CA ILE A 167 0.29 -2.77 0.95
C ILE A 167 1.17 -3.09 -0.25
N ASP A 168 0.84 -4.17 -0.96
CA ASP A 168 1.62 -4.66 -2.09
C ASP A 168 0.76 -5.60 -2.95
N ASP A 169 0.67 -5.35 -4.26
CA ASP A 169 -0.16 -6.14 -5.16
C ASP A 169 0.47 -7.47 -5.57
N ASP A 170 1.80 -7.57 -5.52
CA ASP A 170 2.54 -8.78 -5.89
C ASP A 170 2.95 -9.63 -4.68
N GLU A 171 3.35 -8.98 -3.59
CA GLU A 171 3.98 -9.63 -2.47
C GLU A 171 3.03 -9.96 -1.30
N CYS A 172 1.85 -9.33 -1.21
CA CYS A 172 0.83 -9.66 -0.23
C CYS A 172 -0.03 -10.83 -0.70
N PHE A 173 0.10 -12.00 -0.05
CA PHE A 173 -0.72 -13.18 -0.31
C PHE A 173 -0.89 -14.04 0.95
N GLU A 174 -1.88 -14.91 0.93
CA GLU A 174 -2.35 -15.66 2.10
C GLU A 174 -1.25 -16.47 2.80
N GLN A 175 -0.35 -17.11 2.05
CA GLN A 175 0.75 -17.89 2.63
C GLN A 175 1.72 -17.01 3.44
N ARG A 176 1.93 -15.76 3.03
CA ARG A 176 2.76 -14.83 3.82
C ARG A 176 2.04 -14.33 5.07
N ALA A 177 0.72 -14.17 5.02
CA ALA A 177 -0.06 -13.87 6.21
C ALA A 177 0.08 -14.99 7.25
N GLN A 178 -0.06 -16.25 6.83
CA GLN A 178 0.16 -17.43 7.69
C GLN A 178 1.57 -17.45 8.31
N LEU A 179 2.60 -17.14 7.51
CA LEU A 179 3.98 -17.05 8.02
C LEU A 179 4.19 -15.89 8.99
N LEU A 180 3.44 -14.78 8.86
CA LEU A 180 3.46 -13.71 9.86
C LEU A 180 2.76 -14.12 11.15
N GLU A 181 1.66 -14.86 11.07
CA GLU A 181 0.99 -15.41 12.27
C GLU A 181 1.92 -16.32 13.07
N GLU A 182 2.77 -17.12 12.40
CA GLU A 182 3.77 -17.98 13.06
C GLU A 182 4.81 -17.16 13.87
N LEU A 183 5.05 -15.90 13.52
CA LEU A 183 5.91 -14.99 14.28
C LEU A 183 5.26 -14.48 15.57
N GLN A 184 3.97 -14.70 15.77
CA GLN A 184 3.18 -14.25 16.91
C GLN A 184 3.33 -12.74 17.17
N PRO A 185 2.95 -11.86 16.23
CA PRO A 185 3.08 -10.41 16.41
C PRO A 185 2.38 -9.92 17.69
N LYS A 186 3.02 -9.03 18.42
CA LYS A 186 2.44 -8.38 19.61
C LYS A 186 1.42 -7.29 19.24
N ALA A 187 1.62 -6.62 18.11
CA ALA A 187 0.67 -5.66 17.55
C ALA A 187 0.04 -6.21 16.27
N PRO A 188 -1.18 -5.76 15.92
CA PRO A 188 -1.85 -6.19 14.70
C PRO A 188 -1.06 -5.87 13.43
N VAL A 189 -1.15 -6.76 12.45
CA VAL A 189 -0.59 -6.60 11.11
C VAL A 189 -1.71 -6.70 10.08
N LEU A 190 -1.87 -5.67 9.26
CA LEU A 190 -2.79 -5.66 8.12
C LEU A 190 -2.00 -5.80 6.82
N MET A 191 -2.26 -6.86 6.08
CA MET A 191 -1.74 -7.06 4.73
C MET A 191 -2.83 -6.77 3.71
N VAL A 192 -2.55 -5.88 2.77
CA VAL A 192 -3.51 -5.48 1.73
C VAL A 192 -2.95 -5.77 0.36
N ARG A 193 -3.68 -6.57 -0.43
CA ARG A 193 -3.39 -6.83 -1.83
C ARG A 193 -4.39 -6.10 -2.73
N PRO A 194 -4.02 -4.96 -3.33
CA PRO A 194 -4.84 -4.28 -4.32
C PRO A 194 -4.96 -5.06 -5.63
N ASP A 195 -5.91 -4.67 -6.46
CA ASP A 195 -5.92 -5.03 -7.86
C ASP A 195 -5.10 -3.98 -8.64
N TYR A 196 -3.95 -4.35 -9.17
CA TYR A 196 -2.99 -3.46 -9.83
C TYR A 196 -3.63 -2.56 -10.91
N ARG A 197 -4.79 -2.96 -11.46
CA ARG A 197 -5.48 -2.20 -12.51
C ARG A 197 -6.19 -0.96 -11.98
N ILE A 198 -6.52 -0.93 -10.68
CA ILE A 198 -7.20 0.20 -10.02
C ILE A 198 -6.43 0.74 -8.83
N GLY A 199 -5.38 0.03 -8.38
CA GLY A 199 -4.70 0.30 -7.13
C GLY A 199 -5.57 -0.01 -5.91
N ILE A 200 -5.32 0.65 -4.79
CA ILE A 200 -6.14 0.54 -3.59
C ILE A 200 -7.59 0.92 -3.91
N SER A 201 -8.53 0.01 -3.65
CA SER A 201 -9.96 0.30 -3.82
C SER A 201 -10.50 1.16 -2.66
N ARG A 202 -11.67 1.82 -2.85
CA ARG A 202 -12.33 2.59 -1.78
C ARG A 202 -12.64 1.75 -0.55
N ARG A 203 -12.99 0.47 -0.76
CA ARG A 203 -13.21 -0.49 0.33
C ARG A 203 -11.91 -0.74 1.11
N GLN A 204 -10.82 -0.99 0.40
CA GLN A 204 -9.51 -1.23 1.02
C GLN A 204 -8.99 0.02 1.73
N TRP A 205 -9.17 1.19 1.12
CA TRP A 205 -8.80 2.44 1.79
C TRP A 205 -9.54 2.62 3.12
N LYS A 206 -10.85 2.39 3.14
CA LYS A 206 -11.63 2.43 4.38
C LYS A 206 -11.13 1.42 5.43
N LEU A 207 -10.70 0.24 4.99
CA LEU A 207 -10.12 -0.77 5.88
C LEU A 207 -8.80 -0.29 6.47
N ILE A 208 -7.91 0.28 5.64
CA ILE A 208 -6.61 0.85 6.06
C ILE A 208 -6.83 2.00 7.04
N ASP A 209 -7.70 2.94 6.70
CA ASP A 209 -8.04 4.08 7.54
C ASP A 209 -8.60 3.64 8.90
N THR A 210 -9.51 2.65 8.91
CA THR A 210 -10.02 2.08 10.16
C THR A 210 -8.91 1.40 10.97
N PHE A 211 -8.01 0.67 10.32
CA PHE A 211 -6.91 -0.02 11.00
C PHE A 211 -5.94 0.95 11.68
N VAL A 212 -5.53 2.01 11.01
CA VAL A 212 -4.55 2.94 11.58
C VAL A 212 -5.11 3.75 12.75
N HIS A 213 -6.43 3.94 12.81
CA HIS A 213 -7.09 4.63 13.91
C HIS A 213 -7.53 3.69 15.04
N HIS A 214 -7.82 2.43 14.73
CA HIS A 214 -8.39 1.45 15.64
C HIS A 214 -7.77 0.06 15.49
N PRO A 215 -6.43 -0.07 15.61
CA PRO A 215 -5.75 -1.35 15.41
C PRO A 215 -6.21 -2.45 16.39
N GLU A 216 -6.68 -2.06 17.57
CA GLU A 216 -7.20 -2.99 18.61
C GLU A 216 -8.46 -3.76 18.17
N GLN A 217 -9.12 -3.34 17.09
CA GLN A 217 -10.32 -4.00 16.56
C GLN A 217 -9.98 -5.13 15.57
N PHE A 218 -8.70 -5.33 15.28
CA PHE A 218 -8.24 -6.29 14.26
C PHE A 218 -7.59 -7.52 14.88
N ASP A 219 -7.65 -8.62 14.15
CA ASP A 219 -6.93 -9.84 14.48
C ASP A 219 -5.40 -9.59 14.42
N THR A 220 -4.63 -10.50 15.01
CA THR A 220 -3.16 -10.42 15.05
C THR A 220 -2.55 -10.26 13.67
N VAL A 221 -3.07 -11.00 12.68
CA VAL A 221 -2.75 -10.81 11.25
C VAL A 221 -4.05 -10.82 10.45
N THR A 222 -4.29 -9.75 9.71
CA THR A 222 -5.43 -9.64 8.80
C THR A 222 -4.90 -9.55 7.37
N PHE A 223 -5.39 -10.41 6.49
CA PHE A 223 -5.10 -10.35 5.06
C PHE A 223 -6.35 -9.97 4.27
N ASP A 224 -6.23 -8.91 3.47
CA ASP A 224 -7.28 -8.44 2.57
C ASP A 224 -6.80 -8.42 1.12
N MET A 225 -7.50 -9.12 0.26
CA MET A 225 -7.27 -9.12 -1.18
C MET A 225 -8.48 -8.52 -1.90
N GLU A 226 -8.22 -7.64 -2.87
CA GLU A 226 -9.30 -7.11 -3.69
C GLU A 226 -9.97 -8.25 -4.50
N PRO A 227 -11.31 -8.42 -4.42
CA PRO A 227 -12.00 -9.56 -5.06
C PRO A 227 -11.84 -9.66 -6.58
N THR A 228 -11.46 -8.57 -7.25
CA THR A 228 -11.18 -8.56 -8.69
C THR A 228 -9.74 -8.93 -9.02
N CYS A 229 -8.87 -9.00 -8.03
CA CYS A 229 -7.48 -9.40 -8.19
C CYS A 229 -7.41 -10.84 -8.72
N ARG A 230 -6.54 -11.07 -9.69
CA ARG A 230 -6.26 -12.41 -10.21
C ARG A 230 -4.93 -12.87 -9.61
N ILE A 231 -4.93 -14.01 -8.95
CA ILE A 231 -3.77 -14.54 -8.21
C ILE A 231 -2.52 -14.72 -9.10
N TYR A 232 -2.71 -14.88 -10.42
CA TYR A 232 -1.64 -15.11 -11.39
C TYR A 232 -1.35 -13.94 -12.33
N ASP A 233 -2.02 -12.80 -12.13
CA ASP A 233 -1.71 -11.61 -12.93
C ASP A 233 -0.42 -11.00 -12.37
N ILE A 234 0.67 -11.24 -13.07
CA ILE A 234 1.94 -10.53 -12.83
C ILE A 234 1.94 -9.32 -13.76
N HIS A 235 2.08 -8.15 -13.19
CA HIS A 235 2.35 -6.95 -13.99
C HIS A 235 3.83 -6.58 -13.87
N HIS A 236 4.35 -5.93 -14.90
CA HIS A 236 5.74 -5.52 -14.95
C HIS A 236 5.81 -4.01 -14.68
N GLY A 237 5.89 -3.66 -13.40
CA GLY A 237 6.25 -2.33 -12.94
C GLY A 237 7.75 -2.05 -13.05
N PHE A 238 8.24 -1.06 -12.32
CA PHE A 238 9.66 -0.68 -12.25
C PHE A 238 10.54 -1.79 -11.65
#